data_8810f0ff285825a3930b55f5ec854aa9
#
_entry.id   8810f0ff285825a3930b55f5ec854aa9
#
_cell.length_a   1.000
_cell.length_b   1.000
_cell.length_c   1.000
_cell.angle_alpha   90.00
_cell.angle_beta   90.00
_cell.angle_gamma   90.00
#
_symmetry.space_group_name_H-M   'P 1'
#
loop_
_entity.id
_entity.type
_entity.pdbx_description
1 polymer ?
#
loop_
_entity_poly.entity_id
_entity_poly.type
_entity_poly.pdbx_seq_one_letter_code
_entity_poly.pdbx_strand_id
1 'polypeptide(L)' 'MAIAQHSSTDQIGDAAGLVWHCLNQQGPRSLTQLVKDIDAPRDLVMQGVGWLAREDKIAIEEESRTKVVSLR' A
#
# COMPACT_ATOMS: atom_id res chain seq x y z
N MET A 1 -23.93 -16.08 8.51
CA MET A 1 -23.63 -15.53 8.57
C MET A 1 -22.66 -14.87 8.74
N ALA A 2 -22.40 -14.45 8.63
CA ALA A 2 -21.51 -13.87 8.54
C ALA A 2 -20.96 -13.27 9.38
N ILE A 3 -20.51 -13.05 9.74
CA ILE A 3 -20.14 -12.61 10.49
C ILE A 3 -19.37 -11.73 10.64
N ALA A 4 -19.20 -11.07 11.23
CA ALA A 4 -18.59 -9.99 11.60
C ALA A 4 -17.21 -9.92 11.27
N GLN A 5 -16.91 -10.19 10.24
CA GLN A 5 -15.59 -10.12 9.75
C GLN A 5 -15.33 -8.76 9.19
N HIS A 6 -14.09 -8.37 9.15
CA HIS A 6 -13.72 -7.22 8.37
C HIS A 6 -13.99 -7.51 6.91
N SER A 7 -14.64 -6.62 6.24
CA SER A 7 -14.86 -6.75 4.80
C SER A 7 -13.53 -6.61 4.07
N SER A 8 -13.48 -7.05 2.84
CA SER A 8 -12.30 -6.84 2.00
C SER A 8 -11.95 -5.37 1.88
N THR A 9 -12.97 -4.52 1.79
CA THR A 9 -12.74 -3.08 1.71
C THR A 9 -12.06 -2.57 2.97
N ASP A 10 -12.50 -3.04 4.14
CA ASP A 10 -11.86 -2.64 5.38
C ASP A 10 -10.42 -3.09 5.44
N GLN A 11 -10.14 -4.30 4.97
CA GLN A 11 -8.77 -4.81 4.94
C GLN A 11 -7.90 -4.00 4.00
N ILE A 12 -8.44 -3.59 2.87
CA ILE A 12 -7.70 -2.75 1.93
C ILE A 12 -7.38 -1.40 2.57
N GLY A 13 -8.35 -0.82 3.28
CA GLY A 13 -8.13 0.43 3.99
C GLY A 13 -7.04 0.31 5.04
N ASP A 14 -7.05 -0.80 5.80
CA ASP A 14 -6.02 -1.05 6.80
C ASP A 14 -4.65 -1.18 6.14
N ALA A 15 -4.58 -1.90 5.03
CA ALA A 15 -3.32 -2.07 4.31
C ALA A 15 -2.84 -0.73 3.75
N ALA A 16 -3.76 0.10 3.26
CA ALA A 16 -3.42 1.43 2.79
C ALA A 16 -2.80 2.26 3.90
N GLY A 17 -3.33 2.15 5.12
CA GLY A 17 -2.76 2.84 6.27
C GLY A 17 -1.34 2.39 6.56
N LEU A 18 -1.09 1.09 6.47
CA LEU A 18 0.25 0.55 6.68
C LEU A 18 1.22 1.04 5.62
N VAL A 19 0.79 1.09 4.37
CA VAL A 19 1.61 1.61 3.28
C VAL A 19 1.92 3.08 3.51
N TRP A 20 0.91 3.87 3.82
CA TRP A 20 1.10 5.29 4.06
C TRP A 20 2.10 5.54 5.19
N HIS A 21 1.93 4.80 6.27
CA HIS A 21 2.78 4.94 7.44
C HIS A 21 4.23 4.58 7.11
N CYS A 22 4.42 3.50 6.37
CA CYS A 22 5.74 3.07 5.95
C CYS A 22 6.42 4.16 5.12
N LEU A 23 5.69 4.72 4.16
CA LEU A 23 6.24 5.78 3.31
C LEU A 23 6.52 7.05 4.10
N ASN A 24 5.67 7.33 5.08
CA ASN A 24 5.85 8.52 5.91
C ASN A 24 7.12 8.41 6.77
N GLN A 25 7.43 7.23 7.24
CA GLN A 25 8.58 7.02 8.10
C GLN A 25 9.87 6.80 7.32
N GLN A 26 9.79 6.11 6.20
CA GLN A 26 10.99 5.66 5.49
C GLN A 26 11.26 6.39 4.18
N GLY A 27 10.31 7.20 3.73
CA GLY A 27 10.45 7.87 2.46
C GLY A 27 10.08 6.96 1.31
N PRO A 28 10.43 7.35 0.08
CA PRO A 28 10.07 6.57 -1.10
C PRO A 28 10.59 5.14 -1.04
N ARG A 29 9.77 4.19 -1.49
CA ARG A 29 10.11 2.77 -1.49
C ARG A 29 9.63 2.14 -2.78
N SER A 30 10.34 1.15 -3.25
CA SER A 30 9.85 0.37 -4.38
C SER A 30 8.67 -0.50 -3.93
N LEU A 31 7.85 -0.93 -4.89
CA LEU A 31 6.76 -1.85 -4.57
C LEU A 31 7.28 -3.12 -3.91
N THR A 32 8.40 -3.63 -4.41
CA THR A 32 8.99 -4.85 -3.84
C THR A 32 9.38 -4.63 -2.38
N GLN A 33 9.94 -3.47 -2.07
CA GLN A 33 10.32 -3.18 -0.70
C GLN A 33 9.10 -3.02 0.20
N LEU A 34 8.04 -2.40 -0.29
CA LEU A 34 6.82 -2.27 0.49
C LEU A 34 6.26 -3.63 0.86
N VAL A 35 6.25 -4.56 -0.11
CA VAL A 35 5.75 -5.90 0.16
C VAL A 35 6.60 -6.60 1.21
N LYS A 36 7.91 -6.38 1.20
CA LYS A 36 8.80 -6.98 2.19
C LYS A 36 8.68 -6.35 3.56
N ASP A 37 8.51 -5.04 3.61
CA ASP A 37 8.55 -4.31 4.87
C ASP A 37 7.23 -4.35 5.62
N ILE A 38 6.14 -4.48 4.90
CA ILE A 38 4.82 -4.46 5.51
C ILE A 38 4.37 -5.87 5.83
N ASP A 39 3.96 -6.07 7.07
CA ASP A 39 3.52 -7.38 7.55
C ASP A 39 2.07 -7.62 7.16
N ALA A 40 1.87 -7.90 5.89
CA ALA A 40 0.55 -8.19 5.34
C ALA A 40 0.73 -8.97 4.05
N PRO A 41 -0.29 -9.72 3.63
CA PRO A 41 -0.20 -10.44 2.36
C PRO A 41 0.10 -9.50 1.20
N ARG A 42 0.87 -9.99 0.26
CA ARG A 42 1.29 -9.19 -0.88
C ARG A 42 0.13 -8.55 -1.62
N ASP A 43 -0.93 -9.31 -1.86
CA ASP A 43 -2.08 -8.80 -2.61
C ASP A 43 -2.76 -7.67 -1.86
N LEU A 44 -2.83 -7.74 -0.54
CA LEU A 44 -3.41 -6.66 0.25
C LEU A 44 -2.54 -5.41 0.20
N VAL A 45 -1.23 -5.58 0.26
CA VAL A 45 -0.32 -4.45 0.15
C VAL A 45 -0.53 -3.76 -1.20
N MET A 46 -0.60 -4.53 -2.27
CA MET A 46 -0.80 -3.97 -3.60
C MET A 46 -2.15 -3.28 -3.73
N GLN A 47 -3.20 -3.86 -3.13
CA GLN A 47 -4.50 -3.23 -3.11
C GLN A 47 -4.48 -1.92 -2.31
N GLY A 48 -3.74 -1.90 -1.21
CA GLY A 48 -3.58 -0.68 -0.43
C GLY A 48 -2.87 0.41 -1.20
N VAL A 49 -1.84 0.05 -1.96
CA VAL A 49 -1.14 0.98 -2.83
C VAL A 49 -2.11 1.57 -3.85
N GLY A 50 -2.91 0.72 -4.50
CA GLY A 50 -3.90 1.19 -5.46
C GLY A 50 -4.92 2.13 -4.84
N TRP A 51 -5.36 1.81 -3.63
CA TRP A 51 -6.29 2.65 -2.88
C TRP A 51 -5.72 4.05 -2.68
N LEU A 52 -4.47 4.14 -2.22
CA LEU A 52 -3.82 5.43 -2.00
C LEU A 52 -3.60 6.20 -3.29
N ALA A 53 -3.29 5.49 -4.36
CA ALA A 53 -3.12 6.12 -5.67
C ALA A 53 -4.44 6.74 -6.14
N ARG A 54 -5.53 6.00 -5.96
CA ARG A 54 -6.86 6.47 -6.31
C ARG A 54 -7.24 7.70 -5.50
N GLU A 55 -6.81 7.74 -4.23
CA GLU A 55 -7.06 8.88 -3.35
C GLU A 55 -6.10 10.04 -3.58
N ASP A 56 -5.19 9.88 -4.51
CA ASP A 56 -4.22 10.92 -4.85
C ASP A 56 -3.27 11.25 -3.70
N LYS A 57 -2.99 10.25 -2.88
CA LYS A 57 -2.11 10.43 -1.72
C LYS A 57 -0.69 9.98 -1.98
N ILE A 58 -0.48 9.23 -3.05
CA ILE A 58 0.84 8.75 -3.42
C ILE A 58 1.04 8.93 -4.92
N ALA A 59 2.30 8.96 -5.32
CA ALA A 59 2.71 8.90 -6.71
C ALA A 59 3.47 7.60 -6.92
N ILE A 60 3.27 6.99 -8.07
CA ILE A 60 3.98 5.78 -8.46
C ILE A 60 4.72 6.11 -9.75
N GLU A 61 6.04 6.05 -9.69
CA GLU A 61 6.87 6.36 -10.85
C GLU A 61 7.72 5.17 -11.21
N GLU A 62 7.82 4.93 -12.49
CA GLU A 62 8.63 3.81 -12.98
C GLU A 62 10.03 4.31 -13.27
N GLU A 63 11.02 3.66 -12.64
CA GLU A 63 12.43 3.98 -12.85
C GLU A 63 13.15 2.70 -13.18
N SER A 64 13.70 2.59 -14.37
CA SER A 64 14.44 1.40 -14.81
C SER A 64 13.60 0.19 -14.59
N ARG A 65 12.82 -0.34 -14.59
CA ARG A 65 12.04 -1.55 -14.34
C ARG A 65 11.48 -1.62 -12.93
N THR A 66 11.71 -0.60 -12.14
CA THR A 66 11.24 -0.59 -10.75
C THR A 66 10.18 0.49 -10.62
N LYS A 67 9.13 0.18 -9.89
CA LYS A 67 8.12 1.18 -9.58
C LYS A 67 8.39 1.71 -8.19
N VAL A 68 8.60 3.01 -8.07
CA VAL A 68 8.88 3.66 -6.81
C VAL A 68 7.65 4.42 -6.37
N VAL A 69 7.29 4.21 -5.12
CA VAL A 69 6.10 4.81 -4.52
C VAL A 69 6.54 5.88 -3.54
N SER A 70 5.92 7.03 -3.61
CA SER A 70 6.23 8.13 -2.69
C SER A 70 4.94 8.84 -2.30
N LEU A 71 4.99 9.52 -1.15
CA LEU A 71 3.86 10.35 -0.73
C LEU A 71 3.79 11.61 -1.58
N ARG A 72 2.57 12.09 -1.76
CA ARG A 72 2.35 13.35 -2.48
C ARG A 72 2.23 14.52 -1.54
#